data_62d548924857aeba16aa926810a4ca80
#
_entry.id   62d548924857aeba16aa926810a4ca80
#
_cell.length_a   1.000
_cell.length_b   1.000
_cell.length_c   1.000
_cell.angle_alpha   90.00
_cell.angle_beta   90.00
_cell.angle_gamma   90.00
#
_symmetry.space_group_name_H-M   'P 1'
#
loop_
_entity.id
_entity.type
_entity.pdbx_description
1 polymer ?
#
loop_
_entity_poly.entity_id
_entity_poly.type
_entity_poly.pdbx_seq_one_letter_code
_entity_poly.pdbx_strand_id
1 'polypeptide(L)'
;MELSSVQLLADHLLNEHELFKKGWRFSFDRAKRRAGCCRYSKKEITLAKAYAEQEELKEIKNTILHEIAHALVGPKHGHNVI
;
A
#
# COMPACT_ATOMS: atom_id res chain seq x y z
N MET A 1 -9.16 -8.96 7.92
CA MET A 1 -8.58 -8.37 9.14
C MET A 1 -9.28 -7.07 9.51
N GLU A 2 -9.16 -6.66 10.74
CA GLU A 2 -9.70 -5.39 11.16
C GLU A 2 -8.88 -4.27 10.52
N LEU A 3 -9.54 -3.23 10.09
CA LEU A 3 -8.87 -2.14 9.40
C LEU A 3 -7.82 -1.43 10.26
N SER A 4 -8.08 -1.31 11.57
CA SER A 4 -7.10 -0.69 12.47
C SER A 4 -5.81 -1.49 12.52
N SER A 5 -5.89 -2.81 12.49
CA SER A 5 -4.72 -3.67 12.49
C SER A 5 -3.95 -3.54 11.17
N VAL A 6 -4.67 -3.42 10.08
CA VAL A 6 -4.06 -3.23 8.76
C VAL A 6 -3.35 -1.89 8.70
N GLN A 7 -3.96 -0.83 9.25
CA GLN A 7 -3.35 0.48 9.28
C GLN A 7 -2.03 0.45 10.06
N LEU A 8 -2.01 -0.21 11.21
CA LEU A 8 -0.79 -0.32 12.02
C LEU A 8 0.31 -1.08 11.27
N LEU A 9 -0.06 -2.17 10.62
CA LEU A 9 0.90 -2.95 9.84
C LEU A 9 1.48 -2.11 8.70
N ALA A 10 0.62 -1.41 7.97
CA ALA A 10 1.05 -0.60 6.85
C ALA A 10 1.97 0.53 7.31
N ASP A 11 1.61 1.20 8.40
CA ASP A 11 2.42 2.28 8.94
C ASP A 11 3.79 1.76 9.38
N HIS A 12 3.82 0.59 9.99
CA HIS A 12 5.07 -0.03 10.40
C HIS A 12 5.96 -0.33 9.17
N LEU A 13 5.37 -0.89 8.12
CA LEU A 13 6.12 -1.23 6.92
C LEU A 13 6.62 0.03 6.19
N LEU A 14 5.81 1.09 6.13
CA LEU A 14 6.26 2.35 5.55
C LEU A 14 7.44 2.92 6.34
N ASN A 15 7.38 2.83 7.65
CA ASN A 15 8.45 3.32 8.49
C ASN A 15 9.73 2.50 8.31
N GLU A 16 9.61 1.18 8.21
CA GLU A 16 10.77 0.31 8.00
C GLU A 16 11.49 0.62 6.69
N HIS A 17 10.76 0.98 5.67
CA HIS A 17 11.32 1.29 4.36
C HIS A 17 11.60 2.79 4.19
N GLU A 18 11.54 3.54 5.30
CA GLU A 18 11.84 4.97 5.33
C GLU A 18 10.95 5.85 4.45
N LEU A 19 9.78 5.34 4.10
CA LEU A 19 8.87 6.10 3.26
C LEU A 19 8.15 7.21 4.01
N PHE A 20 7.92 7.06 5.31
CA PHE A 20 7.36 8.14 6.11
C PHE A 20 8.23 9.39 6.06
N LYS A 21 9.56 9.22 6.09
CA LYS A 21 10.49 10.34 6.01
C LYS A 21 10.36 11.10 4.71
N LYS A 22 9.91 10.40 3.66
CA LYS A 22 9.78 10.98 2.34
C LYS A 22 8.37 11.53 2.09
N GLY A 23 7.52 11.50 3.10
CA GLY A 23 6.17 12.06 2.99
C GLY A 23 5.09 11.07 2.58
N TRP A 24 5.43 9.80 2.44
CA TRP A 24 4.45 8.79 2.05
C TRP A 24 3.52 8.45 3.21
N ARG A 25 2.27 8.13 2.87
CA ARG A 25 1.26 7.75 3.85
C ARG A 25 0.41 6.61 3.30
N PHE A 26 -0.22 5.89 4.20
CA PHE A 26 -1.11 4.80 3.84
C PHE A 26 -2.55 5.16 4.17
N SER A 27 -3.48 4.75 3.31
CA SER A 27 -4.90 4.89 3.59
C SER A 27 -5.68 3.79 2.89
N PHE A 28 -6.99 3.74 3.09
CA PHE A 28 -7.86 2.80 2.42
C PHE A 28 -8.64 3.52 1.32
N ASP A 29 -8.96 2.79 0.26
CA ASP A 29 -9.82 3.33 -0.79
C ASP A 29 -11.04 2.44 -0.97
N ARG A 30 -11.90 2.79 -1.91
CA ARG A 30 -13.12 2.06 -2.17
C ARG A 30 -13.10 1.27 -3.47
N ALA A 31 -11.91 0.94 -3.95
CA ALA A 31 -11.78 0.20 -5.19
C ALA A 31 -12.43 -1.17 -5.05
N LYS A 32 -13.00 -1.65 -6.14
CA LYS A 32 -13.66 -2.95 -6.14
C LYS A 32 -12.93 -3.97 -6.99
N ARG A 33 -12.02 -3.52 -7.84
CA ARG A 33 -11.35 -4.41 -8.79
C ARG A 33 -9.84 -4.48 -8.62
N ARG A 34 -9.31 -3.84 -7.61
CA ARG A 34 -7.89 -3.94 -7.31
C ARG A 34 -7.69 -4.06 -5.80
N ALA A 35 -6.60 -4.68 -5.41
CA ALA A 35 -6.30 -4.85 -3.99
C ALA A 35 -5.59 -3.60 -3.44
N GLY A 36 -4.59 -3.09 -4.15
CA GLY A 36 -3.80 -1.95 -3.69
C GLY A 36 -3.43 -1.00 -4.81
N CYS A 37 -2.90 0.14 -4.43
CA CYS A 37 -2.52 1.16 -5.40
C CYS A 37 -1.37 2.00 -4.84
N CYS A 38 -0.47 2.43 -5.71
CA CYS A 38 0.61 3.33 -5.35
C CYS A 38 0.41 4.62 -6.15
N ARG A 39 0.18 5.73 -5.46
CA ARG A 39 -0.08 7.03 -6.09
C ARG A 39 1.13 7.94 -5.89
N TYR A 40 1.96 8.02 -6.92
CA TYR A 40 3.21 8.76 -6.82
C TYR A 40 3.03 10.26 -6.59
N SER A 41 2.07 10.87 -7.27
CA SER A 41 1.86 12.31 -7.14
C SER A 41 1.43 12.72 -5.74
N LYS A 42 0.74 11.83 -5.04
CA LYS A 42 0.27 12.10 -3.71
C LYS A 42 1.13 11.44 -2.63
N LYS A 43 2.11 10.65 -3.03
CA LYS A 43 2.94 9.86 -2.13
C LYS A 43 2.06 9.04 -1.18
N GLU A 44 1.15 8.28 -1.78
CA GLU A 44 0.17 7.54 -1.03
C GLU A 44 0.09 6.09 -1.49
N ILE A 45 0.04 5.17 -0.54
CA ILE A 45 -0.23 3.78 -0.81
C ILE A 45 -1.59 3.47 -0.23
N THR A 46 -2.45 2.83 -1.00
CA THR A 46 -3.78 2.48 -0.53
C THR A 46 -4.07 1.00 -0.69
N LEU A 47 -4.98 0.49 0.11
CA LEU A 47 -5.57 -0.81 -0.07
C LEU A 47 -7.08 -0.63 -0.18
N ALA A 48 -7.71 -1.44 -1.00
CA ALA A 48 -9.16 -1.46 -1.07
C ALA A 48 -9.71 -1.94 0.27
N LYS A 49 -10.65 -1.20 0.83
CA LYS A 49 -11.21 -1.50 2.14
C LYS A 49 -11.79 -2.91 2.19
N ALA A 50 -12.59 -3.29 1.18
CA ALA A 50 -13.20 -4.61 1.15
C ALA A 50 -12.16 -5.73 1.09
N TYR A 51 -11.10 -5.53 0.31
CA TYR A 51 -10.00 -6.48 0.24
C TYR A 51 -9.34 -6.64 1.61
N ALA A 52 -9.04 -5.54 2.27
CA ALA A 52 -8.37 -5.56 3.57
C ALA A 52 -9.23 -6.25 4.63
N GLU A 53 -10.55 -6.07 4.57
CA GLU A 53 -11.44 -6.69 5.54
C GLU A 53 -11.57 -8.19 5.34
N GLN A 54 -11.42 -8.68 4.12
CA GLN A 54 -11.64 -10.08 3.81
C GLN A 54 -10.39 -10.95 3.81
N GLU A 55 -9.24 -10.35 3.56
CA GLU A 55 -8.03 -11.14 3.38
C GLU A 55 -7.26 -11.39 4.67
N GLU A 56 -6.38 -12.38 4.61
CA GLU A 56 -5.56 -12.73 5.75
C GLU A 56 -4.31 -11.88 5.80
N LEU A 57 -3.67 -11.85 6.95
CA LEU A 57 -2.46 -11.07 7.19
C LEU A 57 -1.39 -11.28 6.12
N LYS A 58 -1.14 -12.51 5.75
CA LYS A 58 -0.09 -12.84 4.78
C LYS A 58 -0.33 -12.15 3.45
N GLU A 59 -1.56 -12.22 2.95
CA GLU A 59 -1.90 -11.63 1.67
C GLU A 59 -1.86 -10.10 1.74
N ILE A 60 -2.36 -9.53 2.83
CA ILE A 60 -2.35 -8.09 3.04
C ILE A 60 -0.92 -7.58 3.08
N LYS A 61 -0.05 -8.25 3.83
CA LYS A 61 1.35 -7.86 3.93
C LYS A 61 2.04 -7.90 2.58
N ASN A 62 1.80 -8.96 1.81
CA ASN A 62 2.38 -9.10 0.48
C ASN A 62 1.93 -7.97 -0.44
N THR A 63 0.65 -7.60 -0.40
CA THR A 63 0.13 -6.52 -1.23
C THR A 63 0.73 -5.18 -0.84
N ILE A 64 0.83 -4.90 0.46
CA ILE A 64 1.45 -3.65 0.93
C ILE A 64 2.92 -3.59 0.48
N LEU A 65 3.65 -4.69 0.63
CA LEU A 65 5.06 -4.73 0.23
C LEU A 65 5.21 -4.53 -1.28
N HIS A 66 4.27 -5.06 -2.06
CA HIS A 66 4.26 -4.86 -3.51
C HIS A 66 4.13 -3.36 -3.84
N GLU A 67 3.22 -2.66 -3.18
CA GLU A 67 3.04 -1.23 -3.42
C GLU A 67 4.24 -0.41 -2.90
N ILE A 68 4.85 -0.84 -1.81
CA ILE A 68 6.05 -0.21 -1.30
C ILE A 68 7.19 -0.34 -2.32
N ALA A 69 7.31 -1.52 -2.93
CA ALA A 69 8.33 -1.73 -3.96
C ALA A 69 8.14 -0.73 -5.12
N HIS A 70 6.89 -0.51 -5.53
CA HIS A 70 6.59 0.48 -6.55
C HIS A 70 7.00 1.89 -6.10
N ALA A 71 6.72 2.23 -4.85
CA ALA A 71 7.07 3.54 -4.32
C ALA A 71 8.58 3.74 -4.30
N LEU A 72 9.34 2.71 -3.98
CA LEU A 72 10.79 2.79 -3.90
C LEU A 72 11.44 2.91 -5.28
N VAL A 73 10.90 2.19 -6.26
CA VAL A 73 11.42 2.20 -7.61
C VAL A 73 11.05 3.49 -8.34
N GLY A 74 9.86 3.98 -8.12
CA GLY A 74 9.37 5.23 -8.72
C GLY A 74 8.74 5.02 -10.10
N PRO A 75 8.08 6.06 -10.62
CA PRO A 75 7.32 5.93 -11.87
C PRO A 75 8.17 5.76 -13.11
N LYS A 76 9.47 6.07 -13.03
CA LYS A 76 10.34 5.98 -14.18
C LYS A 76 10.57 4.56 -14.66
N HIS A 77 10.22 3.55 -13.86
CA HIS A 77 10.58 2.19 -14.16
C HIS A 77 9.44 1.33 -14.70
N GLY A 78 8.55 1.99 -15.43
CA GLY A 78 7.67 1.23 -16.28
C GLY A 78 6.52 0.52 -15.69
N HIS A 79 6.01 1.06 -14.61
CA HIS A 79 4.93 0.46 -14.04
C HIS A 79 3.70 0.51 -14.84
N ASN A 80 3.65 1.29 -15.88
CA ASN A 80 2.53 1.41 -16.78
C ASN A 80 2.27 0.16 -17.56
N VAL A 81 3.14 -0.81 -17.51
CA VAL A 81 2.92 -2.04 -18.22
C VAL A 81 2.21 -3.08 -17.40
N ILE A 82 1.86 -2.76 -16.23
CA ILE A 82 1.14 -3.70 -15.42
C ILE A 82 -0.37 -3.70 -15.69
#